data_c338215be97367dfd57f788ffabf4821
#
_entry.id   c338215be97367dfd57f788ffabf4821
#
_cell.length_a   1.000
_cell.length_b   1.000
_cell.length_c   1.000
_cell.angle_alpha   90.00
_cell.angle_beta   90.00
_cell.angle_gamma   90.00
#
_symmetry.space_group_name_H-M   'P 1'
#
loop_
_entity.id
_entity.type
_entity.pdbx_description
1 polymer ?
#
loop_
_entity_poly.entity_id
_entity_poly.type
_entity_poly.pdbx_seq_one_letter_code
_entity_poly.pdbx_strand_id
1 'polypeptide(L)'
;PEELTFSIQQILQNKFEKEERFFLESRINNQKEKIALNEIVVHSRKVAQLIEYELFIDDDFVYRQRADGIIVSTPTGSTAYSLSANGPIIHPSVKAICLLPMFPHSLNSRPLIVDESAKIEIKICKKGNSSLSLDSHQTSALKYGDVISISKADSKLSLIHPLEHDFYSSCRNKLGWSLGIPNKKHI
;
A
#
# COMPACT_ATOMS: atom_id res chain seq x y z
N PRO A 1 27.27 -4.70 12.89
CA PRO A 1 28.17 -3.54 12.61
C PRO A 1 29.02 -3.77 11.34
N GLU A 2 29.63 -4.97 11.14
CA GLU A 2 30.52 -5.29 10.02
C GLU A 2 29.80 -5.28 8.68
N GLU A 3 28.62 -5.87 8.58
CA GLU A 3 27.77 -5.86 7.37
C GLU A 3 27.40 -4.43 6.93
N LEU A 4 27.10 -3.54 7.90
CA LEU A 4 26.76 -2.15 7.59
C LEU A 4 27.97 -1.40 6.99
N THR A 5 29.15 -1.59 7.59
CA THR A 5 30.39 -0.98 7.10
C THR A 5 30.73 -1.46 5.69
N PHE A 6 30.58 -2.76 5.44
CA PHE A 6 30.80 -3.36 4.11
C PHE A 6 29.83 -2.79 3.08
N SER A 7 28.53 -2.74 3.39
CA SER A 7 27.51 -2.18 2.50
C SER A 7 27.77 -0.70 2.15
N ILE A 8 28.18 0.10 3.15
CA ILE A 8 28.53 1.50 2.92
C ILE A 8 29.75 1.62 2.00
N GLN A 9 30.78 0.80 2.22
CA GLN A 9 31.98 0.78 1.35
C GLN A 9 31.64 0.42 -0.09
N GLN A 10 30.76 -0.56 -0.31
CA GLN A 10 30.29 -0.91 -1.65
C GLN A 10 29.59 0.28 -2.34
N ILE A 11 28.69 0.96 -1.63
CA ILE A 11 27.97 2.13 -2.14
C ILE A 11 28.96 3.25 -2.52
N LEU A 12 29.95 3.55 -1.66
CA LEU A 12 30.97 4.55 -1.93
C LEU A 12 31.88 4.21 -3.11
N GLN A 13 32.01 2.91 -3.44
CA GLN A 13 32.72 2.43 -4.63
C GLN A 13 31.83 2.35 -5.87
N ASN A 14 30.61 2.91 -5.85
CA ASN A 14 29.60 2.80 -6.90
C ASN A 14 29.18 1.34 -7.23
N LYS A 15 29.30 0.43 -6.27
CA LYS A 15 28.86 -0.96 -6.37
C LYS A 15 27.49 -1.12 -5.70
N PHE A 16 26.45 -0.72 -6.39
CA PHE A 16 25.07 -0.78 -5.89
C PHE A 16 24.08 -0.91 -7.03
N GLU A 17 22.89 -1.38 -6.71
CA GLU A 17 21.72 -1.35 -7.58
C GLU A 17 20.78 -0.23 -7.15
N LYS A 18 20.14 0.42 -8.13
CA LYS A 18 19.07 1.39 -7.88
C LYS A 18 17.73 0.76 -8.16
N GLU A 19 16.83 0.92 -7.23
CA GLU A 19 15.45 0.50 -7.37
C GLU A 19 14.52 1.70 -7.23
N GLU A 20 13.64 1.94 -8.21
CA GLU A 20 12.67 3.02 -8.15
C GLU A 20 11.38 2.56 -7.51
N ARG A 21 10.85 3.37 -6.61
CA ARG A 21 9.53 3.23 -6.01
C ARG A 21 8.69 4.43 -6.38
N PHE A 22 7.41 4.21 -6.63
CA PHE A 22 6.47 5.30 -6.82
C PHE A 22 5.69 5.59 -5.54
N PHE A 23 5.17 6.80 -5.46
CA PHE A 23 4.24 7.22 -4.42
C PHE A 23 2.82 7.22 -4.97
N LEU A 24 1.85 7.04 -4.09
CA LEU A 24 0.46 7.42 -4.34
C LEU A 24 0.24 8.86 -3.90
N GLU A 25 -0.49 9.64 -4.68
CA GLU A 25 -1.03 10.92 -4.25
C GLU A 25 -2.54 10.81 -4.04
N SER A 26 -3.07 11.60 -3.11
CA SER A 26 -4.51 11.71 -2.89
C SER A 26 -5.00 13.13 -2.99
N ARG A 27 -6.29 13.27 -3.34
CA ARG A 27 -7.01 14.53 -3.34
C ARG A 27 -8.39 14.31 -2.73
N ILE A 28 -8.82 15.20 -1.86
CA ILE A 28 -10.19 15.23 -1.34
C ILE A 28 -10.91 16.38 -2.04
N ASN A 29 -11.99 16.07 -2.79
CA ASN A 29 -12.77 17.07 -3.55
C ASN A 29 -11.86 17.98 -4.39
N ASN A 30 -10.87 17.39 -5.08
CA ASN A 30 -9.84 18.06 -5.89
C ASN A 30 -8.80 18.91 -5.12
N GLN A 31 -8.86 18.98 -3.79
CA GLN A 31 -7.81 19.58 -2.98
C GLN A 31 -6.72 18.56 -2.74
N LYS A 32 -5.46 18.92 -3.13
CA LYS A 32 -4.32 18.03 -3.00
C LYS A 32 -3.99 17.81 -1.52
N GLU A 33 -3.95 16.57 -1.14
CA GLU A 33 -3.41 16.08 0.13
C GLU A 33 -1.89 15.82 -0.02
N LYS A 34 -1.35 14.91 0.74
CA LYS A 34 0.05 14.52 0.65
C LYS A 34 0.21 13.23 -0.14
N ILE A 35 1.44 12.79 -0.26
CA ILE A 35 1.82 11.54 -0.91
C ILE A 35 2.08 10.45 0.13
N ALA A 36 1.88 9.19 -0.27
CA ALA A 36 2.17 8.00 0.53
C ALA A 36 3.12 7.06 -0.23
N LEU A 37 4.10 6.51 0.46
CA LEU A 37 4.99 5.50 -0.10
C LEU A 37 4.37 4.11 -0.02
N ASN A 38 3.70 3.79 1.10
CA ASN A 38 3.14 2.48 1.34
C ASN A 38 1.67 2.42 0.94
N GLU A 39 0.81 3.18 1.64
CA GLU A 39 -0.63 3.07 1.45
C GLU A 39 -1.40 4.35 1.81
N ILE A 40 -2.55 4.47 1.19
CA ILE A 40 -3.62 5.42 1.52
C ILE A 40 -4.80 4.61 2.04
N VAL A 41 -5.31 4.96 3.22
CA VAL A 41 -6.36 4.23 3.90
C VAL A 41 -7.57 5.14 4.14
N VAL A 42 -8.73 4.74 3.63
CA VAL A 42 -10.02 5.33 4.00
C VAL A 42 -10.66 4.41 5.02
N HIS A 43 -10.88 4.89 6.26
CA HIS A 43 -11.32 4.05 7.36
C HIS A 43 -12.27 4.75 8.32
N SER A 44 -12.94 3.98 9.18
CA SER A 44 -13.69 4.50 10.32
C SER A 44 -12.74 5.01 11.42
N ARG A 45 -13.05 6.16 12.01
CA ARG A 45 -12.37 6.66 13.22
C ARG A 45 -12.87 6.01 14.50
N LYS A 46 -13.99 5.30 14.45
CA LYS A 46 -14.60 4.64 15.60
C LYS A 46 -14.55 3.13 15.41
N VAL A 47 -14.15 2.44 16.47
CA VAL A 47 -14.19 0.98 16.52
C VAL A 47 -15.63 0.49 16.34
N ALA A 48 -15.80 -0.63 15.66
CA ALA A 48 -17.09 -1.27 15.37
C ALA A 48 -18.11 -0.39 14.59
N GLN A 49 -17.63 0.61 13.88
CA GLN A 49 -18.45 1.38 12.93
C GLN A 49 -17.95 1.19 11.51
N LEU A 50 -18.83 0.69 10.66
CA LEU A 50 -18.53 0.54 9.24
C LEU A 50 -18.70 1.87 8.51
N ILE A 51 -17.76 2.16 7.60
CA ILE A 51 -17.97 3.14 6.55
C ILE A 51 -18.76 2.51 5.41
N GLU A 52 -19.40 3.34 4.60
CA GLU A 52 -20.05 2.92 3.36
C GLU A 52 -19.50 3.79 2.23
N TYR A 53 -18.97 3.14 1.21
CA TYR A 53 -18.32 3.83 0.09
C TYR A 53 -18.63 3.17 -1.24
N GLU A 54 -18.54 3.96 -2.31
CA GLU A 54 -18.51 3.52 -3.69
C GLU A 54 -17.08 3.61 -4.21
N LEU A 55 -16.64 2.59 -4.96
CA LEU A 55 -15.35 2.52 -5.62
C LEU A 55 -15.55 2.66 -7.13
N PHE A 56 -14.74 3.53 -7.73
CA PHE A 56 -14.62 3.70 -9.17
C PHE A 56 -13.15 3.54 -9.57
N ILE A 57 -12.90 3.00 -10.75
CA ILE A 57 -11.57 2.86 -11.36
C ILE A 57 -11.70 3.30 -12.80
N ASP A 58 -10.91 4.31 -13.21
CA ASP A 58 -10.92 4.91 -14.55
C ASP A 58 -12.35 5.33 -14.97
N ASP A 59 -13.09 5.97 -14.06
CA ASP A 59 -14.49 6.39 -14.15
C ASP A 59 -15.53 5.24 -14.15
N ASP A 60 -15.11 3.98 -14.20
CA ASP A 60 -16.00 2.84 -14.14
C ASP A 60 -16.40 2.51 -12.69
N PHE A 61 -17.71 2.35 -12.44
CA PHE A 61 -18.22 1.89 -11.15
C PHE A 61 -17.86 0.43 -10.92
N VAL A 62 -17.15 0.16 -9.80
CA VAL A 62 -16.73 -1.20 -9.44
C VAL A 62 -17.70 -1.85 -8.47
N TYR A 63 -17.92 -1.22 -7.32
CA TYR A 63 -18.87 -1.68 -6.30
C TYR A 63 -19.18 -0.60 -5.25
N ARG A 64 -20.28 -0.85 -4.52
CA ARG A 64 -20.61 -0.18 -3.25
C ARG A 64 -20.49 -1.17 -2.11
N GLN A 65 -19.81 -0.77 -1.03
CA GLN A 65 -19.48 -1.69 0.06
C GLN A 65 -19.55 -1.02 1.43
N ARG A 66 -19.84 -1.86 2.45
CA ARG A 66 -19.69 -1.54 3.87
C ARG A 66 -18.51 -2.34 4.42
N ALA A 67 -17.58 -1.64 5.07
CA ALA A 67 -16.37 -2.22 5.63
C ALA A 67 -15.81 -1.32 6.74
N ASP A 68 -14.84 -1.79 7.51
CA ASP A 68 -14.08 -0.92 8.42
C ASP A 68 -13.28 0.14 7.65
N GLY A 69 -12.90 -0.19 6.40
CA GLY A 69 -12.18 0.69 5.51
C GLY A 69 -11.80 0.04 4.20
N ILE A 70 -10.98 0.77 3.43
CA ILE A 70 -10.29 0.28 2.25
C ILE A 70 -8.85 0.79 2.26
N ILE A 71 -7.90 -0.10 1.97
CA ILE A 71 -6.48 0.20 1.79
C ILE A 71 -6.20 0.25 0.29
N VAL A 72 -5.57 1.33 -0.16
CA VAL A 72 -4.99 1.46 -1.50
C VAL A 72 -3.49 1.47 -1.33
N SER A 73 -2.82 0.41 -1.77
CA SER A 73 -1.42 0.14 -1.47
C SER A 73 -0.54 0.07 -2.71
N THR A 74 0.68 0.61 -2.61
CA THR A 74 1.75 0.35 -3.56
C THR A 74 2.31 -1.07 -3.38
N PRO A 75 3.12 -1.59 -4.30
CA PRO A 75 3.87 -2.83 -4.06
C PRO A 75 4.79 -2.75 -2.83
N THR A 76 5.37 -1.57 -2.56
CA THR A 76 6.16 -1.33 -1.34
C THR A 76 5.32 -1.52 -0.09
N GLY A 77 4.12 -0.97 -0.07
CA GLY A 77 3.17 -1.06 1.04
C GLY A 77 2.52 -2.44 1.20
N SER A 78 2.67 -3.34 0.21
CA SER A 78 2.14 -4.70 0.30
C SER A 78 2.71 -5.50 1.49
N THR A 79 3.88 -5.12 1.99
CA THR A 79 4.52 -5.69 3.18
C THR A 79 4.36 -4.83 4.43
N ALA A 80 3.55 -3.75 4.38
CA ALA A 80 3.22 -2.86 5.49
C ALA A 80 1.80 -3.16 6.04
N TYR A 81 0.93 -2.17 6.15
CA TYR A 81 -0.41 -2.34 6.72
C TYR A 81 -1.31 -3.26 5.87
N SER A 82 -1.13 -3.25 4.54
CA SER A 82 -1.82 -4.17 3.63
C SER A 82 -1.60 -5.64 4.01
N LEU A 83 -0.38 -6.02 4.42
CA LEU A 83 -0.07 -7.37 4.89
C LEU A 83 -0.89 -7.76 6.13
N SER A 84 -1.02 -6.85 7.10
CA SER A 84 -1.80 -7.07 8.32
C SER A 84 -3.29 -7.27 8.04
N ALA A 85 -3.78 -6.75 6.92
CA ALA A 85 -5.16 -6.92 6.45
C ALA A 85 -5.32 -8.10 5.47
N ASN A 86 -4.37 -9.06 5.45
CA ASN A 86 -4.34 -10.23 4.56
C ASN A 86 -4.23 -9.87 3.05
N GLY A 87 -3.59 -8.76 2.73
CA GLY A 87 -3.24 -8.40 1.36
C GLY A 87 -2.15 -9.31 0.77
N PRO A 88 -2.09 -9.45 -0.56
CA PRO A 88 -1.03 -10.19 -1.22
C PRO A 88 0.30 -9.44 -1.11
N ILE A 89 1.41 -10.19 -1.01
CA ILE A 89 2.74 -9.62 -1.18
C ILE A 89 2.98 -9.42 -2.66
N ILE A 90 3.30 -8.18 -3.03
CA ILE A 90 3.57 -7.79 -4.41
C ILE A 90 5.04 -7.45 -4.53
N HIS A 91 5.73 -8.12 -5.48
CA HIS A 91 7.13 -7.81 -5.74
C HIS A 91 7.26 -6.34 -6.18
N PRO A 92 8.24 -5.60 -5.68
CA PRO A 92 8.37 -4.16 -5.94
C PRO A 92 8.49 -3.75 -7.41
N SER A 93 8.98 -4.65 -8.27
CA SER A 93 9.09 -4.41 -9.72
C SER A 93 7.75 -4.48 -10.46
N VAL A 94 6.69 -4.97 -9.81
CA VAL A 94 5.37 -5.08 -10.43
C VAL A 94 4.70 -3.70 -10.46
N LYS A 95 4.28 -3.28 -11.64
CA LYS A 95 3.61 -2.00 -11.86
C LYS A 95 2.12 -2.13 -11.55
N ALA A 96 1.77 -2.08 -10.27
CA ALA A 96 0.40 -2.33 -9.82
C ALA A 96 0.04 -1.51 -8.57
N ILE A 97 -1.25 -1.32 -8.37
CA ILE A 97 -1.86 -0.80 -7.14
C ILE A 97 -2.80 -1.88 -6.60
N CYS A 98 -2.74 -2.15 -5.32
CA CYS A 98 -3.61 -3.10 -4.63
C CYS A 98 -4.70 -2.36 -3.86
N LEU A 99 -5.95 -2.71 -4.10
CA LEU A 99 -7.11 -2.23 -3.35
C LEU A 99 -7.61 -3.36 -2.46
N LEU A 100 -7.60 -3.14 -1.16
CA LEU A 100 -7.91 -4.14 -0.16
C LEU A 100 -9.00 -3.65 0.80
N PRO A 101 -10.24 -4.14 0.68
CA PRO A 101 -11.29 -3.87 1.67
C PRO A 101 -10.94 -4.46 3.05
N MET A 102 -11.10 -3.65 4.11
CA MET A 102 -10.81 -4.05 5.49
C MET A 102 -12.10 -4.57 6.14
N PHE A 103 -12.08 -5.83 6.57
CA PHE A 103 -13.23 -6.48 7.25
C PHE A 103 -14.58 -6.17 6.58
N PRO A 104 -14.72 -6.49 5.28
CA PRO A 104 -15.94 -6.19 4.53
C PRO A 104 -17.09 -7.03 5.03
N HIS A 105 -18.30 -6.45 5.01
CA HIS A 105 -19.54 -7.18 5.35
C HIS A 105 -19.93 -8.23 4.29
N SER A 106 -19.34 -8.16 3.10
CA SER A 106 -19.53 -9.12 2.01
C SER A 106 -18.53 -10.26 2.12
N LEU A 107 -19.00 -11.49 2.16
CA LEU A 107 -18.15 -12.69 2.22
C LEU A 107 -17.32 -12.92 0.93
N ASN A 108 -17.75 -12.34 -0.18
CA ASN A 108 -17.11 -12.51 -1.50
C ASN A 108 -16.10 -11.41 -1.85
N SER A 109 -15.86 -10.47 -0.94
CA SER A 109 -14.88 -9.41 -1.17
C SER A 109 -13.47 -9.97 -1.21
N ARG A 110 -12.70 -9.53 -2.20
CA ARG A 110 -11.31 -9.95 -2.41
C ARG A 110 -10.45 -8.72 -2.72
N PRO A 111 -9.15 -8.77 -2.44
CA PRO A 111 -8.23 -7.77 -2.94
C PRO A 111 -8.31 -7.67 -4.47
N LEU A 112 -8.29 -6.45 -4.98
CA LEU A 112 -8.25 -6.16 -6.41
C LEU A 112 -6.89 -5.55 -6.74
N ILE A 113 -6.24 -6.04 -7.78
CA ILE A 113 -4.98 -5.51 -8.27
C ILE A 113 -5.25 -4.86 -9.64
N VAL A 114 -4.81 -3.61 -9.78
CA VAL A 114 -4.96 -2.83 -11.01
C VAL A 114 -3.61 -2.29 -11.47
N ASP A 115 -3.52 -1.79 -12.69
CA ASP A 115 -2.31 -1.15 -13.22
C ASP A 115 -1.93 0.09 -12.39
N GLU A 116 -0.63 0.41 -12.33
CA GLU A 116 -0.12 1.58 -11.58
C GLU A 116 -0.63 2.92 -12.12
N SER A 117 -1.11 2.96 -13.37
CA SER A 117 -1.66 4.16 -14.01
C SER A 117 -3.15 4.38 -13.72
N ALA A 118 -3.82 3.40 -13.09
CA ALA A 118 -5.25 3.49 -12.78
C ALA A 118 -5.58 4.69 -11.90
N LYS A 119 -6.66 5.36 -12.21
CA LYS A 119 -7.25 6.42 -11.38
C LYS A 119 -8.33 5.82 -10.51
N ILE A 120 -8.17 5.94 -9.22
CA ILE A 120 -9.05 5.34 -8.23
C ILE A 120 -9.86 6.47 -7.58
N GLU A 121 -11.18 6.31 -7.50
CA GLU A 121 -12.04 7.22 -6.76
C GLU A 121 -12.85 6.46 -5.71
N ILE A 122 -12.87 7.00 -4.50
CA ILE A 122 -13.62 6.47 -3.35
C ILE A 122 -14.58 7.56 -2.88
N LYS A 123 -15.88 7.31 -3.05
CA LYS A 123 -16.93 8.25 -2.62
C LYS A 123 -17.54 7.81 -1.31
N ILE A 124 -17.61 8.69 -0.32
CA ILE A 124 -18.21 8.41 0.99
C ILE A 124 -19.74 8.48 0.91
N CYS A 125 -20.40 7.35 1.13
CA CYS A 125 -21.84 7.19 0.94
C CYS A 125 -22.66 7.20 2.23
N LYS A 126 -22.02 7.33 3.41
CA LYS A 126 -22.73 7.37 4.69
C LYS A 126 -22.19 8.50 5.58
N LYS A 127 -23.10 9.20 6.27
CA LYS A 127 -22.71 10.12 7.35
C LYS A 127 -22.07 9.32 8.49
N GLY A 128 -20.92 9.77 8.96
CA GLY A 128 -20.19 9.07 10.03
C GLY A 128 -18.82 9.68 10.27
N ASN A 129 -18.01 8.93 11.01
CA ASN A 129 -16.65 9.34 11.38
C ASN A 129 -15.62 8.65 10.45
N SER A 130 -15.63 9.02 9.16
CA SER A 130 -14.64 8.52 8.20
C SER A 130 -13.38 9.39 8.22
N SER A 131 -12.25 8.80 7.89
CA SER A 131 -10.95 9.47 7.78
C SER A 131 -10.13 8.91 6.63
N LEU A 132 -9.26 9.76 6.09
CA LEU A 132 -8.18 9.40 5.21
C LEU A 132 -6.87 9.41 5.99
N SER A 133 -6.08 8.34 5.89
CA SER A 133 -4.74 8.25 6.47
C SER A 133 -3.72 7.91 5.39
N LEU A 134 -2.52 8.48 5.48
CA LEU A 134 -1.40 8.26 4.57
C LEU A 134 -0.21 7.75 5.38
N ASP A 135 0.33 6.57 5.02
CA ASP A 135 1.47 5.92 5.70
C ASP A 135 1.33 5.93 7.24
N SER A 136 0.10 5.76 7.74
CA SER A 136 -0.25 5.75 9.18
C SER A 136 0.06 7.04 9.96
N HIS A 137 0.50 8.13 9.31
CA HIS A 137 1.00 9.32 10.00
C HIS A 137 0.11 10.55 9.86
N GLN A 138 -0.72 10.63 8.83
CA GLN A 138 -1.53 11.81 8.55
C GLN A 138 -2.98 11.40 8.43
N THR A 139 -3.86 12.18 9.05
CA THR A 139 -5.28 11.87 9.09
C THR A 139 -6.09 13.11 8.77
N SER A 140 -6.88 13.03 7.70
CA SER A 140 -7.88 14.04 7.32
C SER A 140 -9.27 13.50 7.58
N ALA A 141 -10.14 14.29 8.21
CA ALA A 141 -11.54 13.91 8.44
C ALA A 141 -12.33 13.97 7.14
N LEU A 142 -13.12 12.93 6.87
CA LEU A 142 -13.98 12.83 5.70
C LEU A 142 -15.44 13.00 6.08
N LYS A 143 -16.22 13.62 5.17
CA LYS A 143 -17.66 13.85 5.30
C LYS A 143 -18.44 13.02 4.28
N TYR A 144 -19.73 12.86 4.53
CA TYR A 144 -20.65 12.31 3.53
C TYR A 144 -20.58 13.13 2.23
N GLY A 145 -20.44 12.42 1.12
CA GLY A 145 -20.34 13.02 -0.21
C GLY A 145 -18.94 13.39 -0.65
N ASP A 146 -17.92 13.34 0.25
CA ASP A 146 -16.55 13.57 -0.16
C ASP A 146 -16.09 12.47 -1.15
N VAL A 147 -15.33 12.90 -2.15
CA VAL A 147 -14.70 12.05 -3.15
C VAL A 147 -13.19 12.12 -2.93
N ILE A 148 -12.58 10.96 -2.73
CA ILE A 148 -11.15 10.79 -2.59
C ILE A 148 -10.63 10.22 -3.91
N SER A 149 -9.88 11.02 -4.67
CA SER A 149 -9.20 10.58 -5.88
C SER A 149 -7.76 10.20 -5.53
N ILE A 150 -7.34 9.01 -5.96
CA ILE A 150 -6.01 8.44 -5.70
C ILE A 150 -5.40 8.02 -7.02
N SER A 151 -4.14 8.42 -7.23
CA SER A 151 -3.36 8.04 -8.42
C SER A 151 -1.88 7.96 -8.08
N LYS A 152 -1.10 7.42 -9.00
CA LYS A 152 0.36 7.46 -8.93
C LYS A 152 0.84 8.90 -8.99
N ALA A 153 1.74 9.27 -8.09
CA ALA A 153 2.39 10.59 -8.10
C ALA A 153 3.50 10.67 -9.15
N ASP A 154 3.80 11.89 -9.62
CA ASP A 154 4.90 12.12 -10.56
C ASP A 154 6.28 11.89 -9.92
N SER A 155 6.37 12.11 -8.60
CA SER A 155 7.61 11.92 -7.84
C SER A 155 7.90 10.44 -7.60
N LYS A 156 9.18 10.10 -7.56
CA LYS A 156 9.68 8.75 -7.30
C LYS A 156 10.69 8.77 -6.16
N LEU A 157 10.83 7.64 -5.48
CA LEU A 157 11.89 7.38 -4.53
C LEU A 157 12.89 6.40 -5.16
N SER A 158 14.18 6.78 -5.19
CA SER A 158 15.26 5.85 -5.55
C SER A 158 15.84 5.24 -4.29
N LEU A 159 15.73 3.94 -4.17
CA LEU A 159 16.42 3.15 -3.16
C LEU A 159 17.76 2.64 -3.72
N ILE A 160 18.76 2.63 -2.87
CA ILE A 160 20.08 2.10 -3.19
C ILE A 160 20.30 0.82 -2.38
N HIS A 161 20.59 -0.26 -3.08
CA HIS A 161 20.82 -1.56 -2.49
C HIS A 161 22.24 -2.05 -2.79
N PRO A 162 22.93 -2.72 -1.84
CA PRO A 162 24.12 -3.52 -2.16
C PRO A 162 23.79 -4.55 -3.25
N LEU A 163 24.79 -4.94 -4.06
CA LEU A 163 24.62 -5.90 -5.17
C LEU A 163 24.05 -7.26 -4.75
N GLU A 164 24.19 -7.62 -3.48
CA GLU A 164 23.70 -8.90 -2.92
C GLU A 164 22.30 -8.80 -2.31
N HIS A 165 21.60 -7.68 -2.54
CA HIS A 165 20.25 -7.51 -2.01
C HIS A 165 19.27 -8.47 -2.66
N ASP A 166 18.61 -9.29 -1.84
CA ASP A 166 17.57 -10.23 -2.25
C ASP A 166 16.25 -9.91 -1.54
N PHE A 167 15.24 -9.52 -2.32
CA PHE A 167 13.90 -9.25 -1.83
C PHE A 167 13.30 -10.45 -1.08
N TYR A 168 13.47 -11.66 -1.61
CA TYR A 168 12.88 -12.86 -0.99
C TYR A 168 13.59 -13.23 0.31
N SER A 169 14.90 -12.99 0.40
CA SER A 169 15.65 -13.15 1.65
C SER A 169 15.11 -12.18 2.71
N SER A 170 14.86 -10.93 2.33
CA SER A 170 14.23 -9.94 3.21
C SER A 170 12.84 -10.36 3.67
N CYS A 171 12.02 -10.93 2.78
CA CYS A 171 10.71 -11.47 3.13
C CYS A 171 10.83 -12.67 4.09
N ARG A 172 11.72 -13.63 3.81
CA ARG A 172 11.94 -14.79 4.71
C ARG A 172 12.32 -14.35 6.12
N ASN A 173 13.25 -13.42 6.22
CA ASN A 173 13.76 -12.96 7.50
C ASN A 173 12.73 -12.12 8.29
N LYS A 174 12.00 -11.22 7.62
CA LYS A 174 11.03 -10.33 8.27
C LYS A 174 9.69 -10.99 8.56
N LEU A 175 9.24 -11.89 7.69
CA LEU A 175 7.91 -12.51 7.78
C LEU A 175 7.96 -13.93 8.38
N GLY A 176 9.14 -14.42 8.72
CA GLY A 176 9.30 -15.74 9.33
C GLY A 176 8.95 -16.90 8.39
N TRP A 177 9.08 -16.70 7.07
CA TRP A 177 8.84 -17.77 6.12
C TRP A 177 9.82 -18.91 6.34
N SER A 178 9.34 -20.16 6.28
CA SER A 178 10.12 -21.37 6.53
C SER A 178 10.61 -21.58 7.97
N LEU A 179 10.05 -20.85 8.96
CA LEU A 179 10.31 -21.18 10.36
C LEU A 179 9.82 -22.61 10.65
N GLY A 180 10.72 -23.46 11.16
CA GLY A 180 10.43 -24.86 11.49
C GLY A 180 10.71 -25.87 10.37
N ILE A 181 11.08 -25.42 9.17
CA ILE A 181 11.55 -26.31 8.09
C ILE A 181 13.08 -26.29 8.11
N PRO A 182 13.78 -27.45 8.28
CA PRO A 182 15.24 -27.48 8.21
C PRO A 182 15.69 -26.95 6.85
N ASN A 183 16.55 -25.93 6.85
CA ASN A 183 17.17 -25.43 5.63
C ASN A 183 17.95 -26.56 4.96
N LYS A 184 17.41 -27.18 3.92
CA LYS A 184 18.24 -27.91 2.97
C LYS A 184 19.09 -26.86 2.27
N LYS A 185 20.41 -26.83 2.56
CA LYS A 185 21.37 -26.07 1.77
C LYS A 185 21.13 -26.46 0.32
N HIS A 186 20.71 -25.51 -0.51
CA HIS A 186 20.74 -25.72 -1.95
C HIS A 186 22.19 -25.87 -2.35
N ILE A 187 22.54 -27.09 -2.77
CA ILE A 187 23.82 -27.47 -3.37
C ILE A 187 23.91 -26.85 -4.74
#